data_bdbf843b0dd9c795d71cecd14d73b4f6
#
_entry.id   bdbf843b0dd9c795d71cecd14d73b4f6
#
_cell.length_a   1.000
_cell.length_b   1.000
_cell.length_c   1.000
_cell.angle_alpha   90.00
_cell.angle_beta   90.00
_cell.angle_gamma   90.00
#
_symmetry.space_group_name_H-M   'P 1'
#
loop_
_entity.id
_entity.type
_entity.pdbx_description
1 polymer ?
#
loop_
_entity_poly.entity_id
_entity_poly.type
_entity_poly.pdbx_seq_one_letter_code
_entity_poly.pdbx_strand_id
1 'polypeptide(L)'
;NHRPSLSFLLGPILAARLCTEAHGRARLARLPAGTMQILGAEKAFFSHLKTGAPSPKHGHIFMHPWISRSPRWTRGKIARMVAAKATIAARCDEFDGKVWSQDDVDRIAAKVETIRSENSQPPKR
;
A
#
# COMPACT_ATOMS: atom_id res chain seq x y z
N ASN A 1 2.85 -25.52 1.36
CA ASN A 1 2.51 -24.27 2.06
C ASN A 1 3.27 -23.10 1.49
N HIS A 2 2.65 -22.38 0.61
CA HIS A 2 3.22 -21.16 0.06
C HIS A 2 2.70 -19.96 0.84
N ARG A 3 3.50 -18.90 0.87
CA ARG A 3 3.12 -17.66 1.53
C ARG A 3 2.05 -16.95 0.70
N PRO A 4 1.02 -16.35 1.35
CA PRO A 4 0.10 -15.49 0.63
C PRO A 4 0.82 -14.36 -0.09
N SER A 5 0.35 -14.00 -1.28
CA SER A 5 0.99 -12.97 -2.10
C SER A 5 1.10 -11.63 -1.37
N LEU A 6 0.07 -11.27 -0.62
CA LEU A 6 0.10 -10.02 0.16
C LEU A 6 1.21 -10.03 1.21
N SER A 7 1.36 -11.14 1.94
CA SER A 7 2.45 -11.28 2.92
C SER A 7 3.81 -11.27 2.25
N PHE A 8 3.91 -11.86 1.07
CA PHE A 8 5.15 -11.88 0.30
C PHE A 8 5.55 -10.47 -0.13
N LEU A 9 4.58 -9.67 -0.56
CA LEU A 9 4.80 -8.30 -1.00
C LEU A 9 5.16 -7.36 0.15
N LEU A 10 4.36 -7.38 1.22
CA LEU A 10 4.42 -6.36 2.28
C LEU A 10 5.07 -6.85 3.57
N GLY A 11 5.30 -8.15 3.70
CA GLY A 11 5.70 -8.76 4.95
C GLY A 11 4.50 -9.22 5.77
N PRO A 12 4.67 -10.26 6.62
CA PRO A 12 3.55 -10.85 7.32
C PRO A 12 2.89 -9.94 8.35
N ILE A 13 3.67 -9.08 9.01
CA ILE A 13 3.14 -8.19 10.06
C ILE A 13 2.23 -7.12 9.45
N LEU A 14 2.68 -6.46 8.39
CA LEU A 14 1.87 -5.43 7.74
C LEU A 14 0.64 -6.04 7.07
N ALA A 15 0.79 -7.19 6.42
CA ALA A 15 -0.34 -7.89 5.82
C ALA A 15 -1.38 -8.25 6.87
N ALA A 16 -0.95 -8.72 8.05
CA ALA A 16 -1.86 -9.06 9.14
C ALA A 16 -2.60 -7.82 9.66
N ARG A 17 -1.91 -6.69 9.78
CA ARG A 17 -2.56 -5.44 10.21
C ARG A 17 -3.62 -4.98 9.23
N LEU A 18 -3.35 -5.07 7.93
CA LEU A 18 -4.34 -4.70 6.91
C LEU A 18 -5.55 -5.62 6.98
N CYS A 19 -5.34 -6.93 7.12
CA CYS A 19 -6.44 -7.89 7.26
C CYS A 19 -7.30 -7.60 8.49
N THR A 20 -6.68 -7.28 9.61
CA THR A 20 -7.38 -6.96 10.85
C THR A 20 -8.21 -5.69 10.69
N GLU A 21 -7.65 -4.63 10.11
CA GLU A 21 -8.36 -3.38 9.88
C GLU A 21 -9.54 -3.54 8.92
N ALA A 22 -9.39 -4.41 7.92
CA ALA A 22 -10.47 -4.66 6.96
C ALA A 22 -11.50 -5.66 7.46
N HIS A 23 -11.31 -6.23 8.65
CA HIS A 23 -12.15 -7.27 9.23
C HIS A 23 -12.17 -8.57 8.43
N GLY A 24 -11.02 -8.96 7.91
CA GLY A 24 -10.81 -10.23 7.25
C GLY A 24 -10.26 -10.13 5.84
N ARG A 25 -9.71 -11.23 5.36
CA ARG A 25 -9.07 -11.30 4.03
C ARG A 25 -10.06 -11.08 2.90
N ALA A 26 -11.28 -11.60 3.03
CA ALA A 26 -12.30 -11.45 2.00
C ALA A 26 -12.69 -9.99 1.80
N ARG A 27 -12.85 -9.24 2.89
CA ARG A 27 -13.16 -7.81 2.82
C ARG A 27 -11.97 -7.00 2.29
N LEU A 28 -10.76 -7.35 2.72
CA LEU A 28 -9.54 -6.69 2.24
C LEU A 28 -9.42 -6.81 0.71
N ALA A 29 -9.72 -7.99 0.16
CA ALA A 29 -9.63 -8.25 -1.27
C ALA A 29 -10.64 -7.45 -2.09
N ARG A 30 -11.67 -6.90 -1.45
CA ARG A 30 -12.71 -6.11 -2.13
C ARG A 30 -12.50 -4.62 -2.05
N LEU A 31 -11.49 -4.17 -1.30
CA LEU A 31 -11.24 -2.74 -1.15
C LEU A 31 -10.64 -2.12 -2.42
N PRO A 32 -11.08 -0.92 -2.80
CA PRO A 32 -10.38 -0.16 -3.83
C PRO A 32 -8.98 0.22 -3.36
N ALA A 33 -8.08 0.44 -4.32
CA ALA A 33 -6.70 0.80 -4.01
C ALA A 33 -6.58 2.08 -3.17
N GLY A 34 -7.43 3.07 -3.42
CA GLY A 34 -7.44 4.29 -2.63
C GLY A 34 -7.78 4.06 -1.16
N THR A 35 -8.73 3.16 -0.89
CA THR A 35 -9.08 2.77 0.47
C THR A 35 -7.96 1.96 1.12
N MET A 36 -7.33 1.06 0.36
CA MET A 36 -6.18 0.30 0.83
C MET A 36 -5.04 1.24 1.28
N GLN A 37 -4.82 2.31 0.54
CA GLN A 37 -3.75 3.27 0.81
C GLN A 37 -3.91 3.96 2.17
N ILE A 38 -5.15 4.27 2.58
CA ILE A 38 -5.42 4.99 3.82
C ILE A 38 -5.94 4.08 4.94
N LEU A 39 -5.98 2.78 4.71
CA LEU A 39 -6.49 1.84 5.71
C LEU A 39 -5.71 1.97 7.02
N GLY A 40 -6.42 2.20 8.11
CA GLY A 40 -5.83 2.51 9.40
C GLY A 40 -5.86 4.01 9.74
N ALA A 41 -6.26 4.87 8.79
CA ALA A 41 -6.33 6.31 8.98
C ALA A 41 -7.75 6.85 8.79
N GLU A 42 -8.77 6.02 9.00
CA GLU A 42 -10.16 6.37 8.72
C GLU A 42 -10.66 7.58 9.51
N LYS A 43 -10.23 7.71 10.76
CA LYS A 43 -10.63 8.86 11.57
C LYS A 43 -10.17 10.17 10.97
N ALA A 44 -8.93 10.21 10.47
CA ALA A 44 -8.40 11.39 9.81
C ALA A 44 -9.12 11.66 8.50
N PHE A 45 -9.51 10.59 7.77
CA PHE A 45 -10.27 10.73 6.53
C PHE A 45 -11.66 11.34 6.81
N PHE A 46 -12.37 10.86 7.81
CA PHE A 46 -13.67 11.43 8.18
C PHE A 46 -13.53 12.88 8.63
N SER A 47 -12.49 13.22 9.36
CA SER A 47 -12.21 14.59 9.74
C SER A 47 -12.01 15.48 8.50
N HIS A 48 -11.26 15.00 7.51
CA HIS A 48 -11.07 15.69 6.25
C HIS A 48 -12.42 16.01 5.56
N LEU A 49 -13.31 15.01 5.49
CA LEU A 49 -14.61 15.18 4.85
C LEU A 49 -15.52 16.17 5.59
N LYS A 50 -15.45 16.19 6.91
CA LYS A 50 -16.33 17.03 7.73
C LYS A 50 -15.83 18.46 7.91
N THR A 51 -14.54 18.63 8.08
CA THR A 51 -13.96 19.91 8.53
C THR A 51 -13.03 20.55 7.50
N GLY A 52 -12.79 19.90 6.37
CA GLY A 52 -11.83 20.39 5.39
C GLY A 52 -10.39 20.24 5.81
N ALA A 53 -10.11 19.49 6.86
CA ALA A 53 -8.74 19.18 7.27
C ALA A 53 -8.00 18.47 6.12
N PRO A 54 -6.64 18.51 6.08
CA PRO A 54 -5.89 17.84 5.01
C PRO A 54 -6.24 16.35 4.91
N SER A 55 -6.34 15.85 3.67
CA SER A 55 -6.61 14.45 3.42
C SER A 55 -5.49 13.58 4.01
N PRO A 56 -5.83 12.46 4.68
CA PRO A 56 -4.81 11.59 5.26
C PRO A 56 -3.96 10.94 4.17
N LYS A 57 -2.66 10.89 4.42
CA LYS A 57 -1.71 10.21 3.55
C LYS A 57 -1.09 8.99 4.23
N HIS A 58 -1.41 8.78 5.50
CA HIS A 58 -0.73 7.82 6.36
C HIS A 58 -1.66 6.72 6.85
N GLY A 59 -1.89 5.69 6.00
CA GLY A 59 -2.46 4.44 6.44
C GLY A 59 -1.37 3.48 6.90
N HIS A 60 -1.74 2.26 7.25
CA HIS A 60 -0.77 1.23 7.67
C HIS A 60 0.31 0.99 6.62
N ILE A 61 -0.02 1.12 5.34
CA ILE A 61 0.92 0.88 4.25
C ILE A 61 2.15 1.78 4.31
N PHE A 62 2.04 2.97 4.93
CA PHE A 62 3.16 3.89 5.10
C PHE A 62 4.24 3.37 6.05
N MET A 63 3.97 2.28 6.77
CA MET A 63 4.98 1.62 7.60
C MET A 63 5.98 0.83 6.77
N HIS A 64 5.64 0.51 5.51
CA HIS A 64 6.55 -0.23 4.65
C HIS A 64 7.78 0.61 4.30
N PRO A 65 9.00 0.01 4.36
CA PRO A 65 10.24 0.76 4.07
C PRO A 65 10.28 1.45 2.72
N TRP A 66 9.64 0.89 1.70
CA TRP A 66 9.56 1.53 0.38
C TRP A 66 8.97 2.93 0.46
N ILE A 67 8.10 3.17 1.42
CA ILE A 67 7.44 4.46 1.60
C ILE A 67 8.14 5.26 2.69
N SER A 68 8.32 4.67 3.87
CA SER A 68 8.85 5.38 5.04
C SER A 68 10.30 5.84 4.85
N ARG A 69 11.09 5.11 4.07
CA ARG A 69 12.49 5.45 3.80
C ARG A 69 12.69 6.30 2.55
N SER A 70 11.62 6.62 1.84
CA SER A 70 11.70 7.45 0.64
C SER A 70 11.58 8.93 0.98
N PRO A 71 12.09 9.81 0.10
CA PRO A 71 11.91 11.24 0.30
C PRO A 71 10.43 11.61 0.45
N ARG A 72 10.17 12.57 1.30
CA ARG A 72 8.82 12.98 1.67
C ARG A 72 7.92 13.27 0.47
N TRP A 73 8.47 13.93 -0.55
CA TRP A 73 7.70 14.29 -1.74
C TRP A 73 7.39 13.13 -2.68
N THR A 74 8.03 11.96 -2.49
CA THR A 74 7.75 10.77 -3.30
C THR A 74 6.79 9.81 -2.60
N ARG A 75 6.57 9.97 -1.30
CA ARG A 75 5.83 8.98 -0.49
C ARG A 75 4.41 8.75 -0.99
N GLY A 76 3.70 9.81 -1.36
CA GLY A 76 2.34 9.69 -1.87
C GLY A 76 2.27 8.90 -3.16
N LYS A 77 3.21 9.14 -4.08
CA LYS A 77 3.27 8.41 -5.36
C LYS A 77 3.59 6.92 -5.13
N ILE A 78 4.56 6.64 -4.27
CA ILE A 78 4.96 5.26 -3.96
C ILE A 78 3.82 4.55 -3.23
N ALA A 79 3.19 5.19 -2.26
CA ALA A 79 2.06 4.61 -1.52
C ALA A 79 0.91 4.25 -2.45
N ARG A 80 0.62 5.10 -3.42
CA ARG A 80 -0.45 4.86 -4.39
C ARG A 80 -0.14 3.62 -5.24
N MET A 81 1.10 3.51 -5.71
CA MET A 81 1.52 2.36 -6.51
C MET A 81 1.53 1.08 -5.67
N VAL A 82 2.09 1.13 -4.46
CA VAL A 82 2.15 -0.04 -3.56
C VAL A 82 0.74 -0.48 -3.17
N ALA A 83 -0.16 0.47 -2.89
CA ALA A 83 -1.56 0.15 -2.57
C ALA A 83 -2.26 -0.56 -3.73
N ALA A 84 -2.03 -0.11 -4.96
CA ALA A 84 -2.59 -0.76 -6.15
C ALA A 84 -2.08 -2.21 -6.27
N LYS A 85 -0.80 -2.44 -6.05
CA LYS A 85 -0.22 -3.78 -6.09
C LYS A 85 -0.70 -4.66 -4.93
N ALA A 86 -0.83 -4.07 -3.73
CA ALA A 86 -1.36 -4.78 -2.57
C ALA A 86 -2.81 -5.23 -2.81
N THR A 87 -3.61 -4.40 -3.46
CA THR A 87 -4.99 -4.75 -3.83
C THR A 87 -5.01 -5.96 -4.75
N ILE A 88 -4.13 -5.99 -5.76
CA ILE A 88 -4.02 -7.13 -6.66
C ILE A 88 -3.56 -8.38 -5.92
N ALA A 89 -2.55 -8.25 -5.06
CA ALA A 89 -2.04 -9.37 -4.27
C ALA A 89 -3.11 -9.95 -3.35
N ALA A 90 -3.90 -9.10 -2.68
CA ALA A 90 -4.98 -9.54 -1.81
C ALA A 90 -6.06 -10.30 -2.59
N ARG A 91 -6.39 -9.82 -3.79
CA ARG A 91 -7.36 -10.51 -4.66
C ARG A 91 -6.84 -11.86 -5.13
N CYS A 92 -5.56 -11.95 -5.48
CA CYS A 92 -4.94 -13.22 -5.85
C CYS A 92 -5.03 -14.23 -4.71
N ASP A 93 -4.80 -13.81 -3.48
CA ASP A 93 -4.87 -14.69 -2.32
C ASP A 93 -6.29 -15.19 -2.07
N GLU A 94 -7.30 -14.32 -2.21
CA GLU A 94 -8.69 -14.67 -1.90
C GLU A 94 -9.34 -15.51 -3.00
N PHE A 95 -9.00 -15.25 -4.27
CA PHE A 95 -9.68 -15.86 -5.42
C PHE A 95 -8.80 -16.87 -6.16
N ASP A 96 -7.81 -17.45 -5.47
CA ASP A 96 -6.91 -18.47 -6.04
C ASP A 96 -6.23 -18.04 -7.33
N GLY A 97 -5.84 -16.77 -7.38
CA GLY A 97 -5.11 -16.23 -8.51
C GLY A 97 -3.63 -16.64 -8.48
N LYS A 98 -2.84 -16.00 -9.33
CA LYS A 98 -1.41 -16.24 -9.42
C LYS A 98 -0.74 -16.06 -8.07
N VAL A 99 0.08 -17.03 -7.66
CA VAL A 99 0.94 -16.91 -6.49
C VAL A 99 2.16 -16.05 -6.88
N TRP A 100 2.40 -14.98 -6.14
CA TRP A 100 3.48 -14.08 -6.43
C TRP A 100 4.83 -14.70 -6.07
N SER A 101 5.82 -14.44 -6.90
CA SER A 101 7.20 -14.87 -6.70
C SER A 101 8.09 -13.69 -6.31
N GLN A 102 9.35 -13.98 -5.99
CA GLN A 102 10.34 -12.94 -5.73
C GLN A 102 10.50 -12.02 -6.94
N ASP A 103 10.38 -12.54 -8.17
CA ASP A 103 10.47 -11.72 -9.37
C ASP A 103 9.36 -10.64 -9.42
N ASP A 104 8.16 -10.98 -8.99
CA ASP A 104 7.07 -10.01 -8.92
C ASP A 104 7.38 -8.89 -7.94
N VAL A 105 7.90 -9.23 -6.77
CA VAL A 105 8.29 -8.26 -5.76
C VAL A 105 9.46 -7.41 -6.26
N ASP A 106 10.43 -8.03 -6.92
CA ASP A 106 11.59 -7.31 -7.47
C ASP A 106 11.18 -6.29 -8.52
N ARG A 107 10.19 -6.62 -9.35
CA ARG A 107 9.65 -5.68 -10.33
C ARG A 107 8.99 -4.46 -9.66
N ILE A 108 8.30 -4.70 -8.56
CA ILE A 108 7.68 -3.60 -7.80
C ILE A 108 8.75 -2.76 -7.12
N ALA A 109 9.78 -3.39 -6.56
CA ALA A 109 10.91 -2.67 -5.98
C ALA A 109 11.60 -1.79 -7.03
N ALA A 110 11.75 -2.29 -8.26
CA ALA A 110 12.31 -1.51 -9.36
C ALA A 110 11.45 -0.29 -9.70
N LYS A 111 10.13 -0.42 -9.65
CA LYS A 111 9.21 0.71 -9.85
C LYS A 111 9.35 1.76 -8.76
N VAL A 112 9.55 1.32 -7.52
CA VAL A 112 9.82 2.25 -6.40
C VAL A 112 11.08 3.06 -6.68
N GLU A 113 12.15 2.40 -7.12
CA GLU A 113 13.40 3.09 -7.46
C GLU A 113 13.23 4.05 -8.64
N THR A 114 12.42 3.67 -9.63
CA THR A 114 12.11 4.57 -10.75
C THR A 114 11.41 5.83 -10.27
N ILE A 115 10.42 5.70 -9.37
CA ILE A 115 9.73 6.86 -8.80
C ILE A 115 10.71 7.74 -8.04
N ARG A 116 11.60 7.15 -7.24
CA ARG A 116 12.61 7.89 -6.50
C ARG A 116 13.56 8.66 -7.42
N SER A 117 14.04 8.02 -8.48
CA SER A 117 15.01 8.64 -9.40
C SER A 117 14.36 9.73 -10.26
N GLU A 118 13.12 9.55 -10.69
CA GLU A 118 12.39 10.58 -11.46
C GLU A 118 11.98 11.78 -10.60
N ASN A 119 12.00 11.63 -9.29
CA ASN A 119 11.60 12.67 -8.33
C ASN A 119 12.70 12.87 -7.29
N SER A 120 13.96 12.94 -7.74
CA SER A 120 15.11 13.07 -6.85
C SER A 120 15.19 14.44 -6.17
N GLN A 121 14.50 15.43 -6.72
CA GLN A 121 14.44 16.79 -6.18
C GLN A 121 13.03 17.12 -5.73
N PRO A 122 12.87 17.98 -4.71
CA PRO A 122 11.54 18.43 -4.30
C PRO A 122 10.79 19.10 -5.45
N PRO A 123 9.44 18.96 -5.50
CA PRO A 123 8.68 19.67 -6.53
C PRO A 123 8.86 21.17 -6.42
N LYS A 124 8.96 21.84 -7.56
CA LYS A 124 8.96 23.29 -7.60
C LYS A 124 7.54 23.80 -7.38
N ARG A 125 7.43 24.84 -6.60
CA ARG A 125 6.16 25.51 -6.39
C ARG A 125 5.97 26.63 -7.40
#